data_f6ffac433c2f2a3cc39e93d2d4851e68
#
_entry.id   f6ffac433c2f2a3cc39e93d2d4851e68
#
_cell.length_a   1.000
_cell.length_b   1.000
_cell.length_c   1.000
_cell.angle_alpha   90.00
_cell.angle_beta   90.00
_cell.angle_gamma   90.00
#
_symmetry.space_group_name_H-M   'P 1'
#
loop_
_entity.id
_entity.type
_entity.pdbx_description
1 polymer ?
#
loop_
_entity_poly.entity_id
_entity_poly.type
_entity_poly.pdbx_seq_one_letter_code
_entity_poly.pdbx_strand_id
1 'polypeptide(L)'
;MRKTSPLLLTSLAAALALAAAPAMAQSKGDWTIGAGVHQVAPKSNNGSLAGGTLKVDVDNDIKPTITGEYFIADNLGIEILAALPFKHDINIAGLGNVGSTKHLPPVVSLQYHFNSAGKVSPFLGAGINYTTFFSEKTGGALAGSKLKMEDSWGLAAHAGVDFAINDKGSLRVDVRWMDIDSKVKLDGEKIGTVNIDPLAYGVSYVFKF
;
A
#
# COMPACT_ATOMS: atom_id res chain seq x y z
N MET A 1 -6.65 -44.95 4.45
CA MET A 1 -5.85 -44.28 5.51
C MET A 1 -4.70 -43.53 4.85
N ARG A 2 -4.78 -42.21 4.75
CA ARG A 2 -3.69 -41.37 4.21
C ARG A 2 -2.68 -41.10 5.33
N LYS A 3 -1.45 -41.56 5.15
CA LYS A 3 -0.33 -41.26 6.05
C LYS A 3 0.06 -39.79 5.86
N THR A 4 -0.17 -38.94 6.85
CA THR A 4 0.34 -37.58 6.90
C THR A 4 1.85 -37.63 7.17
N SER A 5 2.63 -37.07 6.25
CA SER A 5 4.10 -37.06 6.33
C SER A 5 4.56 -36.15 7.49
N PRO A 6 5.47 -36.64 8.35
CA PRO A 6 5.97 -35.86 9.51
C PRO A 6 6.87 -34.68 9.15
N LEU A 7 7.20 -34.48 7.88
CA LEU A 7 8.08 -33.41 7.38
C LEU A 7 7.46 -31.99 7.46
N LEU A 8 6.13 -31.87 7.52
CA LEU A 8 5.46 -30.55 7.62
C LEU A 8 5.42 -30.00 9.05
N LEU A 9 5.52 -30.87 10.06
CA LEU A 9 5.53 -30.42 11.47
C LEU A 9 6.93 -29.99 11.95
N THR A 10 8.00 -30.50 11.34
CA THR A 10 9.37 -30.14 11.70
C THR A 10 9.79 -28.78 11.13
N SER A 11 9.23 -28.36 9.99
CA SER A 11 9.50 -27.02 9.41
C SER A 11 8.86 -25.87 10.19
N LEU A 12 7.71 -26.12 10.81
CA LEU A 12 7.03 -25.09 11.63
C LEU A 12 7.71 -24.94 13.02
N ALA A 13 8.26 -26.01 13.58
CA ALA A 13 8.98 -25.97 14.86
C ALA A 13 10.36 -25.30 14.74
N ALA A 14 11.03 -25.41 13.59
CA ALA A 14 12.33 -24.76 13.36
C ALA A 14 12.20 -23.23 13.19
N ALA A 15 11.06 -22.73 12.75
CA ALA A 15 10.77 -21.29 12.67
C ALA A 15 10.52 -20.64 14.04
N LEU A 16 10.15 -21.42 15.06
CA LEU A 16 9.92 -20.95 16.44
C LEU A 16 11.17 -20.94 17.31
N ALA A 17 12.28 -21.53 16.86
CA ALA A 17 13.52 -21.63 17.63
C ALA A 17 14.55 -20.52 17.34
N LEU A 18 14.19 -19.46 16.61
CA LEU A 18 15.02 -18.25 16.46
C LEU A 18 14.99 -17.45 17.75
N ALA A 19 15.84 -17.92 18.68
CA ALA A 19 15.96 -17.51 20.07
C ALA A 19 16.30 -16.04 20.28
N ALA A 20 15.85 -15.54 21.40
CA ALA A 20 16.34 -14.50 22.34
C ALA A 20 17.22 -13.35 21.77
N ALA A 21 16.78 -12.60 20.77
CA ALA A 21 17.17 -11.20 20.66
C ALA A 21 16.23 -10.36 21.54
N PRO A 22 16.69 -9.32 22.23
CA PRO A 22 15.81 -8.42 22.94
C PRO A 22 14.80 -7.82 21.95
N ALA A 23 13.57 -7.75 22.40
CA ALA A 23 12.47 -7.29 21.59
C ALA A 23 12.46 -5.79 21.56
N MET A 24 12.07 -5.21 20.44
CA MET A 24 11.84 -3.77 20.30
C MET A 24 10.50 -3.41 20.96
N ALA A 25 10.45 -3.38 22.29
CA ALA A 25 9.28 -2.83 22.96
C ALA A 25 9.02 -1.42 22.44
N GLN A 26 7.83 -1.19 21.89
CA GLN A 26 7.42 0.09 21.37
C GLN A 26 6.67 0.84 22.47
N SER A 27 7.35 1.84 23.01
CA SER A 27 6.86 2.60 24.17
C SER A 27 6.47 4.01 23.73
N LYS A 28 5.59 4.62 24.50
CA LYS A 28 5.23 6.03 24.29
C LYS A 28 6.46 6.92 24.20
N GLY A 29 6.52 7.73 23.14
CA GLY A 29 7.63 8.65 22.87
C GLY A 29 8.67 8.11 21.88
N ASP A 30 8.65 6.81 21.58
CA ASP A 30 9.53 6.21 20.59
C ASP A 30 9.19 6.68 19.17
N TRP A 31 10.21 6.64 18.31
CA TRP A 31 10.09 6.86 16.88
C TRP A 31 10.60 5.68 16.11
N THR A 32 9.93 5.36 14.99
CA THR A 32 10.48 4.44 14.00
C THR A 32 10.48 5.08 12.61
N ILE A 33 11.46 4.70 11.79
CA ILE A 33 11.51 5.01 10.36
C ILE A 33 11.65 3.70 9.60
N GLY A 34 10.75 3.49 8.64
CA GLY A 34 10.80 2.36 7.72
C GLY A 34 11.22 2.82 6.33
N ALA A 35 12.06 2.03 5.66
CA ALA A 35 12.40 2.21 4.25
C ALA A 35 12.23 0.89 3.52
N GLY A 36 11.53 0.90 2.39
CA GLY A 36 11.19 -0.32 1.67
C GLY A 36 10.63 -0.09 0.29
N VAL A 37 9.90 -1.09 -0.18
CA VAL A 37 9.21 -1.06 -1.47
C VAL A 37 7.79 -1.56 -1.29
N HIS A 38 6.85 -0.95 -2.03
CA HIS A 38 5.47 -1.43 -2.13
C HIS A 38 5.09 -1.61 -3.60
N GLN A 39 4.41 -2.72 -3.88
CA GLN A 39 3.67 -2.92 -5.11
C GLN A 39 2.24 -2.45 -4.90
N VAL A 40 1.82 -1.45 -5.66
CA VAL A 40 0.42 -1.02 -5.72
C VAL A 40 -0.28 -1.79 -6.82
N ALA A 41 -1.29 -2.57 -6.44
CA ALA A 41 -2.12 -3.39 -7.32
C ALA A 41 -3.56 -2.85 -7.29
N PRO A 42 -3.98 -2.05 -8.28
CA PRO A 42 -5.37 -1.63 -8.44
C PRO A 42 -6.31 -2.84 -8.48
N LYS A 43 -7.57 -2.66 -8.05
CA LYS A 43 -8.56 -3.74 -8.19
C LYS A 43 -8.81 -4.06 -9.66
N SER A 44 -9.32 -5.25 -9.96
CA SER A 44 -9.54 -5.74 -11.33
C SER A 44 -10.71 -5.07 -12.07
N ASN A 45 -11.51 -4.23 -11.43
CA ASN A 45 -12.61 -3.48 -12.03
C ASN A 45 -12.53 -2.02 -11.59
N ASN A 46 -11.85 -1.21 -12.39
CA ASN A 46 -11.64 0.22 -12.10
C ASN A 46 -12.81 1.10 -12.55
N GLY A 47 -13.97 0.50 -12.88
CA GLY A 47 -15.15 1.24 -13.30
C GLY A 47 -15.26 1.40 -14.80
N SER A 48 -16.17 2.29 -15.19
CA SER A 48 -16.47 2.57 -16.61
C SER A 48 -16.61 4.08 -16.83
N LEU A 49 -16.14 4.54 -17.98
CA LEU A 49 -16.26 5.91 -18.45
C LEU A 49 -17.30 6.02 -19.57
N ALA A 50 -17.63 7.24 -20.00
CA ALA A 50 -18.55 7.54 -21.10
C ALA A 50 -19.90 6.81 -20.96
N GLY A 51 -20.56 6.98 -19.81
CA GLY A 51 -21.88 6.37 -19.56
C GLY A 51 -21.86 4.84 -19.43
N GLY A 52 -20.74 4.26 -19.06
CA GLY A 52 -20.62 2.81 -18.83
C GLY A 52 -20.10 2.02 -20.04
N THR A 53 -19.80 2.68 -21.14
CA THR A 53 -19.39 2.03 -22.39
C THR A 53 -17.90 1.65 -22.41
N LEU A 54 -17.04 2.39 -21.69
CA LEU A 54 -15.60 2.22 -21.70
C LEU A 54 -15.12 1.64 -20.36
N LYS A 55 -14.89 0.34 -20.30
CA LYS A 55 -14.32 -0.33 -19.12
C LYS A 55 -12.84 0.02 -18.99
N VAL A 56 -12.45 0.46 -17.80
CA VAL A 56 -11.07 0.86 -17.46
C VAL A 56 -10.37 -0.23 -16.71
N ASP A 57 -9.10 -0.45 -17.06
CA ASP A 57 -8.14 -1.29 -16.34
C ASP A 57 -6.86 -0.48 -16.08
N VAL A 58 -6.31 -0.60 -14.88
CA VAL A 58 -5.16 0.17 -14.41
C VAL A 58 -4.06 -0.81 -13.99
N ASP A 59 -2.88 -0.68 -14.58
CA ASP A 59 -1.76 -1.58 -14.35
C ASP A 59 -1.12 -1.39 -12.96
N ASN A 60 -0.43 -2.43 -12.48
CA ASN A 60 0.34 -2.40 -11.24
C ASN A 60 1.62 -1.57 -11.39
N ASP A 61 2.13 -1.05 -10.25
CA ASP A 61 3.47 -0.45 -10.21
C ASP A 61 4.15 -0.69 -8.85
N ILE A 62 5.49 -0.69 -8.85
CA ILE A 62 6.32 -0.88 -7.66
C ILE A 62 7.17 0.35 -7.45
N LYS A 63 7.17 0.91 -6.23
CA LYS A 63 7.99 2.07 -5.88
C LYS A 63 8.63 1.93 -4.49
N PRO A 64 9.79 2.59 -4.30
CA PRO A 64 10.32 2.85 -2.96
C PRO A 64 9.35 3.64 -2.11
N THR A 65 9.28 3.26 -0.82
CA THR A 65 8.42 3.89 0.18
C THR A 65 9.20 4.17 1.45
N ILE A 66 8.74 5.16 2.20
CA ILE A 66 9.23 5.50 3.52
C ILE A 66 8.04 5.61 4.47
N THR A 67 8.20 5.10 5.69
CA THR A 67 7.26 5.30 6.79
C THR A 67 7.94 5.98 7.95
N GLY A 68 7.19 6.82 8.66
CA GLY A 68 7.59 7.37 9.95
C GLY A 68 6.47 7.12 10.94
N GLU A 69 6.76 6.57 12.11
CA GLU A 69 5.76 6.32 13.14
C GLU A 69 6.22 6.90 14.47
N TYR A 70 5.32 7.61 15.15
CA TYR A 70 5.50 8.12 16.50
C TYR A 70 4.53 7.45 17.45
N PHE A 71 5.04 6.86 18.54
CA PHE A 71 4.23 6.17 19.54
C PHE A 71 3.63 7.15 20.53
N ILE A 72 2.31 7.37 20.43
CA ILE A 72 1.53 8.25 21.32
C ILE A 72 1.17 7.57 22.65
N ALA A 73 1.16 6.24 22.66
CA ALA A 73 1.02 5.38 23.83
C ALA A 73 1.82 4.09 23.58
N ASP A 74 1.98 3.26 24.62
CA ASP A 74 2.60 1.95 24.44
C ASP A 74 1.83 1.13 23.40
N ASN A 75 2.53 0.60 22.41
CA ASN A 75 2.00 -0.17 21.29
C ASN A 75 1.08 0.59 20.33
N LEU A 76 0.81 1.88 20.52
CA LEU A 76 -0.06 2.67 19.66
C LEU A 76 0.69 3.86 19.07
N GLY A 77 0.83 3.86 17.75
CA GLY A 77 1.52 4.90 16.99
C GLY A 77 0.64 5.64 15.99
N ILE A 78 1.10 6.82 15.60
CA ILE A 78 0.64 7.51 14.40
C ILE A 78 1.69 7.27 13.33
N GLU A 79 1.30 6.59 12.26
CA GLU A 79 2.17 6.31 11.10
C GLU A 79 1.83 7.26 9.94
N ILE A 80 2.88 7.74 9.27
CA ILE A 80 2.78 8.42 7.99
C ILE A 80 3.53 7.58 6.96
N LEU A 81 2.86 7.22 5.86
CA LEU A 81 3.46 6.59 4.69
C LEU A 81 3.61 7.61 3.57
N ALA A 82 4.78 7.64 2.96
CA ALA A 82 5.07 8.33 1.71
C ALA A 82 5.77 7.40 0.72
N ALA A 83 5.65 7.70 -0.58
CA ALA A 83 6.23 6.91 -1.67
C ALA A 83 6.83 7.82 -2.74
N LEU A 84 7.68 7.27 -3.59
CA LEU A 84 7.91 7.88 -4.89
C LEU A 84 6.66 7.74 -5.76
N PRO A 85 6.43 8.66 -6.73
CA PRO A 85 5.21 8.63 -7.53
C PRO A 85 5.04 7.31 -8.26
N PHE A 86 3.91 6.64 -8.02
CA PHE A 86 3.49 5.48 -8.80
C PHE A 86 3.05 5.94 -10.19
N LYS A 87 3.40 5.16 -11.22
CA LYS A 87 2.97 5.39 -12.59
C LYS A 87 2.10 4.22 -13.03
N HIS A 88 0.90 4.51 -13.47
CA HIS A 88 -0.01 3.50 -13.99
C HIS A 88 -0.34 3.80 -15.44
N ASP A 89 -0.28 2.79 -16.28
CA ASP A 89 -0.81 2.82 -17.62
C ASP A 89 -2.33 2.54 -17.55
N ILE A 90 -3.08 3.24 -18.40
CA ILE A 90 -4.55 3.20 -18.42
C ILE A 90 -4.95 2.48 -19.69
N ASN A 91 -5.66 1.36 -19.52
CA ASN A 91 -6.14 0.54 -20.61
C ASN A 91 -7.67 0.63 -20.68
N ILE A 92 -8.21 0.66 -21.87
CA ILE A 92 -9.65 0.60 -22.14
C ILE A 92 -9.94 -0.66 -22.96
N ALA A 93 -10.93 -1.43 -22.51
CA ALA A 93 -11.34 -2.63 -23.23
C ALA A 93 -11.73 -2.31 -24.68
N GLY A 94 -11.10 -3.03 -25.62
CA GLY A 94 -11.29 -2.83 -27.06
C GLY A 94 -10.47 -1.70 -27.69
N LEU A 95 -9.85 -0.81 -26.89
CA LEU A 95 -9.02 0.30 -27.39
C LEU A 95 -7.53 0.13 -27.03
N GLY A 96 -7.20 -0.76 -26.08
CA GLY A 96 -5.84 -0.96 -25.58
C GLY A 96 -5.38 0.21 -24.69
N ASN A 97 -4.08 0.48 -24.66
CA ASN A 97 -3.49 1.56 -23.89
C ASN A 97 -3.91 2.93 -24.47
N VAL A 98 -4.54 3.75 -23.64
CA VAL A 98 -5.03 5.09 -24.01
C VAL A 98 -4.32 6.21 -23.28
N GLY A 99 -3.41 5.89 -22.35
CA GLY A 99 -2.64 6.90 -21.64
C GLY A 99 -1.99 6.39 -20.37
N SER A 100 -1.49 7.32 -19.57
CA SER A 100 -0.91 7.04 -18.25
C SER A 100 -1.07 8.22 -17.31
N THR A 101 -1.02 7.94 -16.01
CA THR A 101 -0.99 8.94 -14.96
C THR A 101 0.06 8.61 -13.91
N LYS A 102 0.53 9.62 -13.18
CA LYS A 102 1.27 9.43 -11.94
C LYS A 102 0.42 9.84 -10.76
N HIS A 103 0.62 9.16 -9.63
CA HIS A 103 -0.03 9.54 -8.39
C HIS A 103 0.89 9.40 -7.17
N LEU A 104 0.58 10.17 -6.14
CA LEU A 104 1.15 10.07 -4.80
C LEU A 104 0.02 9.86 -3.80
N PRO A 105 -0.03 8.70 -3.12
CA PRO A 105 -1.05 8.38 -2.14
C PRO A 105 -0.50 8.42 -0.69
N PRO A 106 -0.10 9.56 -0.11
CA PRO A 106 0.26 9.59 1.29
C PRO A 106 -0.90 9.11 2.18
N VAL A 107 -0.54 8.41 3.25
CA VAL A 107 -1.47 7.87 4.23
C VAL A 107 -1.05 8.33 5.62
N VAL A 108 -2.01 8.76 6.43
CA VAL A 108 -1.85 8.98 7.88
C VAL A 108 -2.77 8.03 8.60
N SER A 109 -2.24 7.21 9.50
CA SER A 109 -2.99 6.17 10.20
C SER A 109 -2.62 6.05 11.68
N LEU A 110 -3.58 5.57 12.47
CA LEU A 110 -3.29 4.98 13.77
C LEU A 110 -2.94 3.51 13.57
N GLN A 111 -1.85 3.06 14.20
CA GLN A 111 -1.34 1.70 14.10
C GLN A 111 -1.16 1.12 15.50
N TYR A 112 -1.69 -0.08 15.71
CA TYR A 112 -1.55 -0.80 16.97
C TYR A 112 -0.74 -2.08 16.78
N HIS A 113 0.28 -2.26 17.62
CA HIS A 113 1.18 -3.41 17.63
C HIS A 113 0.81 -4.38 18.74
N PHE A 114 0.47 -5.62 18.41
CA PHE A 114 -0.07 -6.58 19.37
C PHE A 114 0.98 -7.25 20.26
N ASN A 115 2.23 -7.26 19.86
CA ASN A 115 3.31 -7.92 20.60
C ASN A 115 4.64 -7.19 20.38
N SER A 116 4.66 -5.90 20.67
CA SER A 116 5.83 -5.05 20.37
C SER A 116 7.09 -5.45 21.14
N ALA A 117 6.93 -6.13 22.28
CA ALA A 117 8.03 -6.70 23.05
C ALA A 117 8.49 -8.08 22.53
N GLY A 118 7.84 -8.65 21.54
CA GLY A 118 8.19 -9.95 20.97
C GLY A 118 9.04 -9.86 19.72
N LYS A 119 9.67 -10.96 19.32
CA LYS A 119 10.40 -11.06 18.04
C LYS A 119 9.50 -10.92 16.83
N VAL A 120 8.23 -11.28 16.98
CA VAL A 120 7.19 -11.20 15.96
C VAL A 120 6.10 -10.31 16.51
N SER A 121 5.93 -9.15 15.93
CA SER A 121 4.96 -8.13 16.32
C SER A 121 3.96 -7.91 15.20
N PRO A 122 2.79 -8.58 15.23
CA PRO A 122 1.69 -8.27 14.34
C PRO A 122 1.15 -6.86 14.63
N PHE A 123 0.65 -6.19 13.60
CA PHE A 123 0.01 -4.89 13.75
C PHE A 123 -1.19 -4.73 12.82
N LEU A 124 -2.08 -3.82 13.22
CA LEU A 124 -3.20 -3.34 12.42
C LEU A 124 -3.23 -1.82 12.47
N GLY A 125 -3.61 -1.20 11.38
CA GLY A 125 -3.79 0.24 11.32
C GLY A 125 -4.98 0.64 10.47
N ALA A 126 -5.52 1.81 10.77
CA ALA A 126 -6.57 2.46 10.00
C ALA A 126 -6.34 3.97 9.96
N GLY A 127 -6.70 4.60 8.87
CA GLY A 127 -6.43 6.01 8.67
C GLY A 127 -7.11 6.61 7.45
N ILE A 128 -6.54 7.70 7.00
CA ILE A 128 -6.99 8.45 5.83
C ILE A 128 -5.88 8.48 4.77
N ASN A 129 -6.31 8.36 3.52
CA ASN A 129 -5.48 8.53 2.34
C ASN A 129 -5.86 9.85 1.64
N TYR A 130 -4.84 10.58 1.18
CA TYR A 130 -5.01 11.65 0.20
C TYR A 130 -4.20 11.29 -1.03
N THR A 131 -4.83 11.18 -2.19
CA THR A 131 -4.15 10.85 -3.44
C THR A 131 -4.23 12.02 -4.40
N THR A 132 -3.07 12.51 -4.84
CA THR A 132 -2.97 13.52 -5.90
C THR A 132 -2.49 12.90 -7.20
N PHE A 133 -3.08 13.32 -8.33
CA PHE A 133 -2.77 12.84 -9.67
C PHE A 133 -2.09 13.93 -10.48
N PHE A 134 -1.11 13.56 -11.28
CA PHE A 134 -0.32 14.48 -12.10
C PHE A 134 0.37 13.77 -13.26
N SER A 135 0.91 14.56 -14.20
CA SER A 135 1.62 14.05 -15.38
C SER A 135 0.76 13.09 -16.20
N GLU A 136 -0.53 13.37 -16.31
CA GLU A 136 -1.45 12.63 -17.16
C GLU A 136 -1.03 12.77 -18.62
N LYS A 137 -1.00 11.66 -19.32
CA LYS A 137 -0.65 11.58 -20.74
C LYS A 137 -1.74 10.79 -21.46
N THR A 138 -2.07 11.22 -22.66
CA THR A 138 -2.98 10.52 -23.57
C THR A 138 -2.19 9.87 -24.70
N GLY A 139 -2.71 8.75 -25.21
CA GLY A 139 -2.13 7.99 -26.33
C GLY A 139 -3.21 7.17 -27.02
N GLY A 140 -2.81 6.37 -28.02
CA GLY A 140 -3.75 5.51 -28.74
C GLY A 140 -4.97 6.26 -29.23
N ALA A 141 -6.16 5.74 -28.93
CA ALA A 141 -7.44 6.33 -29.33
C ALA A 141 -7.73 7.70 -28.72
N LEU A 142 -7.04 8.10 -27.63
CA LEU A 142 -7.20 9.41 -26.98
C LEU A 142 -6.05 10.37 -27.29
N ALA A 143 -5.18 10.05 -28.24
CA ALA A 143 -4.05 10.90 -28.60
C ALA A 143 -4.51 12.30 -29.02
N GLY A 144 -3.91 13.34 -28.40
CA GLY A 144 -4.24 14.74 -28.65
C GLY A 144 -5.31 15.32 -27.72
N SER A 145 -6.05 14.51 -26.99
CA SER A 145 -6.98 14.98 -25.95
C SER A 145 -6.25 15.29 -24.64
N LYS A 146 -6.86 16.09 -23.78
CA LYS A 146 -6.33 16.47 -22.46
C LYS A 146 -7.05 15.67 -21.38
N LEU A 147 -6.33 14.68 -20.81
CA LEU A 147 -6.79 13.92 -19.67
C LEU A 147 -6.50 14.66 -18.36
N LYS A 148 -7.45 14.66 -17.43
CA LYS A 148 -7.29 15.15 -16.06
C LYS A 148 -7.99 14.20 -15.08
N MET A 149 -7.27 13.82 -14.04
CA MET A 149 -7.81 13.10 -12.89
C MET A 149 -7.85 14.02 -11.68
N GLU A 150 -8.98 14.03 -10.97
CA GLU A 150 -9.13 14.82 -9.74
C GLU A 150 -8.53 14.07 -8.55
N ASP A 151 -8.03 14.84 -7.57
CA ASP A 151 -7.51 14.30 -6.32
C ASP A 151 -8.60 13.55 -5.55
N SER A 152 -8.19 12.59 -4.73
CA SER A 152 -9.07 11.72 -3.95
C SER A 152 -8.73 11.77 -2.47
N TRP A 153 -9.75 11.80 -1.64
CA TRP A 153 -9.68 11.52 -0.21
C TRP A 153 -10.44 10.25 0.08
N GLY A 154 -9.86 9.33 0.83
CA GLY A 154 -10.48 8.07 1.18
C GLY A 154 -9.97 7.49 2.50
N LEU A 155 -10.54 6.37 2.87
CA LEU A 155 -10.10 5.59 4.02
C LEU A 155 -8.90 4.73 3.64
N ALA A 156 -8.09 4.38 4.63
CA ALA A 156 -7.02 3.41 4.49
C ALA A 156 -7.04 2.44 5.66
N ALA A 157 -6.70 1.19 5.38
CA ALA A 157 -6.50 0.16 6.40
C ALA A 157 -5.29 -0.69 6.02
N HIS A 158 -4.54 -1.16 7.02
CA HIS A 158 -3.42 -2.03 6.77
C HIS A 158 -3.20 -3.03 7.90
N ALA A 159 -2.52 -4.11 7.56
CA ALA A 159 -2.10 -5.14 8.50
C ALA A 159 -0.72 -5.64 8.10
N GLY A 160 0.08 -6.04 9.07
CA GLY A 160 1.39 -6.58 8.81
C GLY A 160 2.02 -7.22 10.02
N VAL A 161 3.27 -7.60 9.85
CA VAL A 161 4.09 -8.24 10.88
C VAL A 161 5.50 -7.66 10.82
N ASP A 162 6.01 -7.24 11.97
CA ASP A 162 7.39 -6.88 12.18
C ASP A 162 8.16 -8.08 12.74
N PHE A 163 9.25 -8.45 12.09
CA PHE A 163 10.19 -9.49 12.55
C PHE A 163 11.45 -8.80 13.05
N ALA A 164 11.67 -8.79 14.37
CA ALA A 164 12.85 -8.20 14.97
C ALA A 164 14.13 -8.92 14.50
N ILE A 165 15.07 -8.17 13.91
CA ILE A 165 16.37 -8.65 13.46
C ILE A 165 17.43 -8.38 14.53
N ASN A 166 17.33 -7.24 15.19
CA ASN A 166 18.19 -6.80 16.30
C ASN A 166 17.42 -5.83 17.20
N ASP A 167 18.11 -5.24 18.19
CA ASP A 167 17.52 -4.36 19.21
C ASP A 167 16.87 -3.09 18.66
N LYS A 168 17.20 -2.69 17.43
CA LYS A 168 16.74 -1.44 16.81
C LYS A 168 16.16 -1.63 15.41
N GLY A 169 16.21 -2.83 14.86
CA GLY A 169 15.82 -3.09 13.48
C GLY A 169 14.88 -4.27 13.32
N SER A 170 13.86 -4.11 12.50
CA SER A 170 12.95 -5.18 12.10
C SER A 170 12.73 -5.21 10.59
N LEU A 171 12.43 -6.41 10.09
CA LEU A 171 11.87 -6.60 8.76
C LEU A 171 10.36 -6.55 8.89
N ARG A 172 9.72 -5.64 8.17
CA ARG A 172 8.26 -5.51 8.08
C ARG A 172 7.76 -6.12 6.79
N VAL A 173 6.66 -6.86 6.88
CA VAL A 173 5.86 -7.30 5.73
C VAL A 173 4.44 -6.84 5.99
N ASP A 174 3.83 -6.14 5.04
CA ASP A 174 2.49 -5.59 5.22
C ASP A 174 1.65 -5.59 3.94
N VAL A 175 0.35 -5.52 4.14
CA VAL A 175 -0.66 -5.29 3.11
C VAL A 175 -1.49 -4.08 3.50
N ARG A 176 -1.76 -3.20 2.54
CA ARG A 176 -2.53 -1.97 2.71
C ARG A 176 -3.64 -1.90 1.68
N TRP A 177 -4.80 -1.50 2.11
CA TRP A 177 -5.91 -1.11 1.25
C TRP A 177 -6.14 0.40 1.37
N MET A 178 -6.45 1.03 0.26
CA MET A 178 -6.77 2.45 0.20
C MET A 178 -8.00 2.64 -0.67
N ASP A 179 -8.95 3.44 -0.20
CA ASP A 179 -10.09 3.90 -0.98
C ASP A 179 -9.63 5.08 -1.85
N ILE A 180 -9.60 4.89 -3.17
CA ILE A 180 -9.11 5.89 -4.12
C ILE A 180 -10.06 5.98 -5.30
N ASP A 181 -10.89 7.04 -5.28
CA ASP A 181 -11.85 7.37 -6.32
C ASP A 181 -11.47 8.69 -7.00
N SER A 182 -11.23 8.67 -8.30
CA SER A 182 -10.90 9.87 -9.06
C SER A 182 -11.91 10.16 -10.15
N LYS A 183 -12.42 11.39 -10.18
CA LYS A 183 -13.24 11.88 -11.29
C LYS A 183 -12.34 12.17 -12.48
N VAL A 184 -12.72 11.63 -13.63
CA VAL A 184 -11.96 11.75 -14.88
C VAL A 184 -12.61 12.77 -15.79
N LYS A 185 -11.79 13.70 -16.29
CA LYS A 185 -12.16 14.69 -17.29
C LYS A 185 -11.33 14.49 -18.56
N LEU A 186 -11.98 14.59 -19.71
CA LEU A 186 -11.35 14.60 -21.02
C LEU A 186 -11.74 15.90 -21.74
N ASP A 187 -10.74 16.68 -22.14
CA ASP A 187 -10.93 18.01 -22.77
C ASP A 187 -11.83 18.97 -21.94
N GLY A 188 -11.80 18.79 -20.60
CA GLY A 188 -12.58 19.58 -19.64
C GLY A 188 -13.93 18.97 -19.25
N GLU A 189 -14.46 18.05 -20.03
CA GLU A 189 -15.74 17.39 -19.78
C GLU A 189 -15.57 16.18 -18.86
N LYS A 190 -16.42 16.07 -17.81
CA LYS A 190 -16.43 14.91 -16.92
C LYS A 190 -16.98 13.69 -17.66
N ILE A 191 -16.17 12.65 -17.79
CA ILE A 191 -16.54 11.42 -18.51
C ILE A 191 -16.81 10.23 -17.58
N GLY A 192 -16.56 10.36 -16.27
CA GLY A 192 -16.85 9.31 -15.29
C GLY A 192 -15.97 9.38 -14.04
N THR A 193 -15.94 8.29 -13.31
CA THR A 193 -15.08 8.08 -12.14
C THR A 193 -14.32 6.76 -12.30
N VAL A 194 -13.05 6.77 -11.95
CA VAL A 194 -12.20 5.57 -11.87
C VAL A 194 -12.00 5.25 -10.40
N ASN A 195 -12.32 4.02 -10.03
CA ASN A 195 -12.16 3.46 -8.69
C ASN A 195 -10.91 2.58 -8.68
N ILE A 196 -9.83 3.05 -8.10
CA ILE A 196 -8.54 2.36 -8.10
C ILE A 196 -8.50 1.33 -6.98
N ASP A 197 -8.92 1.72 -5.77
CA ASP A 197 -9.07 0.92 -4.54
C ASP A 197 -8.02 -0.20 -4.42
N PRO A 198 -6.72 0.15 -4.44
CA PRO A 198 -5.67 -0.84 -4.58
C PRO A 198 -5.43 -1.61 -3.29
N LEU A 199 -4.89 -2.83 -3.46
CA LEU A 199 -4.06 -3.45 -2.44
C LEU A 199 -2.60 -3.09 -2.71
N ALA A 200 -1.88 -2.68 -1.66
CA ALA A 200 -0.44 -2.48 -1.72
C ALA A 200 0.25 -3.51 -0.83
N TYR A 201 1.21 -4.24 -1.41
CA TYR A 201 1.99 -5.25 -0.71
C TYR A 201 3.40 -4.71 -0.48
N GLY A 202 3.84 -4.68 0.77
CA GLY A 202 5.08 -4.06 1.17
C GLY A 202 6.08 -4.98 1.85
N VAL A 203 7.36 -4.65 1.63
CA VAL A 203 8.48 -5.16 2.43
C VAL A 203 9.38 -3.98 2.76
N SER A 204 9.71 -3.79 4.04
CA SER A 204 10.53 -2.69 4.50
C SER A 204 11.42 -3.09 5.68
N TYR A 205 12.53 -2.38 5.83
CA TYR A 205 13.32 -2.39 7.05
C TYR A 205 12.88 -1.20 7.91
N VAL A 206 12.53 -1.49 9.17
CA VAL A 206 12.09 -0.49 10.14
C VAL A 206 13.17 -0.34 11.20
N PHE A 207 13.60 0.90 11.44
CA PHE A 207 14.60 1.25 12.45
C PHE A 207 13.94 2.08 13.56
N LYS A 208 14.24 1.72 14.82
CA LYS A 208 13.78 2.41 16.03
C LYS A 208 14.89 3.30 16.61
N PHE A 209 14.51 4.50 17.03
CA PHE A 209 15.39 5.49 17.68
C PHE A 209 15.26 5.45 19.19
#